data_f3ea8636e47095428836033e9d2a7cc9
#
_entry.id   f3ea8636e47095428836033e9d2a7cc9
#
_cell.length_a   1.000
_cell.length_b   1.000
_cell.length_c   1.000
_cell.angle_alpha   90.00
_cell.angle_beta   90.00
_cell.angle_gamma   90.00
#
_symmetry.space_group_name_H-M   'P 1'
#
loop_
_entity.id
_entity.type
_entity.pdbx_description
1 polymer ?
#
loop_
_entity_poly.entity_id
_entity_poly.type
_entity_poly.pdbx_seq_one_letter_code
_entity_poly.pdbx_strand_id
1 'polypeptide(L)'
;MVVSRLSGGIMDTSKHDMNGLFAQLGLDATRSGIYHFVKEHNIQADLTIDEAPFWSESQASFIADSIQEDGDWSEVIDQLDTMLRK
;
A
#
# COMPACT_ATOMS: atom_id res chain seq x y z
N MET A 1 4.69 8.08 28.39
CA MET A 1 4.26 8.20 28.05
C MET A 1 3.76 8.06 27.79
N VAL A 2 3.71 7.94 27.77
CA VAL A 2 3.13 8.00 27.17
C VAL A 2 2.47 7.83 26.87
N VAL A 3 2.42 7.82 26.91
CA VAL A 3 1.72 7.89 26.35
C VAL A 3 1.12 7.76 25.97
N SER A 4 1.16 7.76 26.03
CA SER A 4 0.54 7.92 25.43
C SER A 4 0.06 7.64 25.03
N ARG A 5 0.29 7.57 25.23
CA ARG A 5 -0.26 7.64 24.69
C ARG A 5 -1.08 7.36 24.56
N LEU A 6 -1.36 7.43 24.58
CA LEU A 6 -2.17 7.50 24.23
C LEU A 6 -2.86 7.38 24.00
N SER A 7 -3.12 7.38 24.05
CA SER A 7 -3.87 7.57 23.51
C SER A 7 -4.41 7.44 23.01
N GLY A 8 -4.47 7.35 22.75
CA GLY A 8 -5.09 7.56 21.98
C GLY A 8 -5.35 7.31 21.36
N GLY A 9 -5.35 7.37 21.08
CA GLY A 9 -5.68 7.52 20.30
C GLY A 9 -5.50 7.26 19.67
N ILE A 10 -5.36 7.44 19.54
CA ILE A 10 -5.33 7.53 18.80
C ILE A 10 -5.08 6.95 18.13
N MET A 11 -4.82 6.80 18.02
CA MET A 11 -4.70 6.39 17.35
C MET A 11 -4.82 5.86 16.48
N ASP A 12 -5.10 5.58 16.57
CA ASP A 12 -5.64 5.04 15.49
C ASP A 12 -5.27 5.55 14.24
N THR A 13 -4.71 6.46 14.18
CA THR A 13 -4.14 7.15 13.08
C THR A 13 -2.99 6.40 12.47
N SER A 14 -2.48 5.42 13.12
CA SER A 14 -1.41 4.59 12.58
C SER A 14 -1.93 3.38 11.84
N LYS A 15 -3.16 3.48 11.40
CA LYS A 15 -3.80 2.39 10.70
C LYS A 15 -3.14 2.13 9.35
N HIS A 16 -2.67 0.94 9.17
CA HIS A 16 -2.04 0.53 7.91
C HIS A 16 -3.06 -0.25 7.09
N ASP A 17 -3.87 0.48 6.32
CA ASP A 17 -4.88 -0.14 5.48
C ASP A 17 -4.68 0.30 4.03
N MET A 18 -5.54 -0.18 3.14
CA MET A 18 -5.40 0.10 1.72
C MET A 18 -5.49 1.59 1.42
N ASN A 19 -6.37 2.31 2.13
CA ASN A 19 -6.46 3.75 1.95
C ASN A 19 -5.15 4.43 2.34
N GLY A 20 -4.57 4.01 3.45
CA GLY A 20 -3.30 4.55 3.91
C GLY A 20 -2.17 4.26 2.93
N LEU A 21 -2.15 3.06 2.35
CA LEU A 21 -1.14 2.71 1.37
C LEU A 21 -1.23 3.60 0.14
N PHE A 22 -2.44 3.79 -0.39
CA PHE A 22 -2.62 4.64 -1.56
C PHE A 22 -2.20 6.08 -1.26
N ALA A 23 -2.49 6.55 -0.05
CA ALA A 23 -2.06 7.89 0.35
C ALA A 23 -0.53 7.99 0.38
N GLN A 24 0.13 6.96 0.88
CA GLN A 24 1.59 6.93 0.91
C GLN A 24 2.18 6.95 -0.50
N LEU A 25 1.49 6.31 -1.43
CA LEU A 25 1.97 6.25 -2.82
C LEU A 25 1.59 7.51 -3.61
N GLY A 26 0.88 8.43 -2.99
CA GLY A 26 0.46 9.65 -3.67
C GLY A 26 -0.67 9.42 -4.66
N LEU A 27 -1.43 8.35 -4.46
CA LEU A 27 -2.55 8.01 -5.32
C LEU A 27 -3.86 8.40 -4.67
N ASP A 28 -4.94 8.38 -5.45
CA ASP A 28 -6.27 8.65 -4.95
C ASP A 28 -6.64 7.58 -3.92
N ALA A 29 -6.72 7.96 -2.66
CA ALA A 29 -6.94 7.03 -1.57
C ALA A 29 -8.42 6.82 -1.25
N THR A 30 -9.32 7.40 -2.04
CA THR A 30 -10.74 7.15 -1.85
C THR A 30 -11.11 5.76 -2.35
N ARG A 31 -12.26 5.25 -1.90
CA ARG A 31 -12.73 3.95 -2.35
C ARG A 31 -12.82 3.90 -3.87
N SER A 32 -13.36 4.95 -4.48
CA SER A 32 -13.46 5.02 -5.93
C SER A 32 -12.10 5.01 -6.60
N GLY A 33 -11.15 5.76 -6.06
CA GLY A 33 -9.81 5.82 -6.62
C GLY A 33 -9.12 4.47 -6.56
N ILE A 34 -9.26 3.79 -5.43
CA ILE A 34 -8.67 2.46 -5.27
C ILE A 34 -9.30 1.48 -6.27
N TYR A 35 -10.62 1.52 -6.38
CA TYR A 35 -11.34 0.63 -7.30
C TYR A 35 -10.90 0.86 -8.73
N HIS A 36 -10.82 2.12 -9.16
CA HIS A 36 -10.41 2.44 -10.52
C HIS A 36 -8.98 2.00 -10.79
N PHE A 37 -8.10 2.23 -9.82
CA PHE A 37 -6.71 1.83 -9.99
C PHE A 37 -6.59 0.33 -10.20
N VAL A 38 -7.26 -0.44 -9.36
CA VAL A 38 -7.23 -1.90 -9.45
C VAL A 38 -7.83 -2.39 -10.76
N LYS A 39 -8.91 -1.74 -11.18
CA LYS A 39 -9.60 -2.13 -12.40
C LYS A 39 -8.74 -1.90 -13.63
N GLU A 40 -7.95 -0.82 -13.63
CA GLU A 40 -7.22 -0.41 -14.81
C GLU A 40 -5.79 -0.93 -14.86
N HIS A 41 -5.32 -1.56 -13.80
CA HIS A 41 -3.96 -2.07 -13.75
C HIS A 41 -3.95 -3.56 -13.47
N ASN A 42 -2.93 -4.22 -13.96
CA ASN A 42 -2.79 -5.65 -13.79
C ASN A 42 -1.32 -6.01 -13.71
N ILE A 43 -0.96 -6.89 -12.78
CA ILE A 43 0.41 -7.34 -12.63
C ILE A 43 0.56 -8.65 -13.39
N GLN A 44 1.56 -8.72 -14.26
CA GLN A 44 1.85 -9.92 -15.02
C GLN A 44 2.35 -11.02 -14.07
N ALA A 45 2.07 -12.25 -14.44
CA ALA A 45 2.35 -13.37 -13.55
C ALA A 45 3.83 -13.56 -13.24
N ASP A 46 4.70 -13.10 -14.14
CA ASP A 46 6.15 -13.24 -13.97
C ASP A 46 6.80 -12.06 -13.25
N LEU A 47 6.00 -11.08 -12.82
CA LEU A 47 6.53 -9.91 -12.12
C LEU A 47 6.07 -9.90 -10.68
N THR A 48 6.92 -9.37 -9.81
CA THR A 48 6.50 -9.04 -8.44
C THR A 48 5.83 -7.68 -8.45
N ILE A 49 5.12 -7.35 -7.37
CA ILE A 49 4.37 -6.10 -7.33
C ILE A 49 5.27 -4.88 -7.50
N ASP A 50 6.47 -4.91 -6.93
CA ASP A 50 7.39 -3.78 -7.05
C ASP A 50 7.99 -3.65 -8.45
N GLU A 51 7.90 -4.70 -9.25
CA GLU A 51 8.42 -4.70 -10.61
C GLU A 51 7.38 -4.25 -11.64
N ALA A 52 6.15 -4.03 -11.22
CA ALA A 52 5.10 -3.64 -12.14
C ALA A 52 5.45 -2.31 -12.81
N PRO A 53 5.24 -2.20 -14.14
CA PRO A 53 5.73 -1.03 -14.87
C PRO A 53 4.94 0.24 -14.66
N PHE A 54 3.80 0.16 -14.00
CA PHE A 54 2.96 1.35 -13.82
C PHE A 54 3.34 2.17 -12.58
N TRP A 55 4.30 1.71 -11.79
CA TRP A 55 4.79 2.48 -10.65
C TRP A 55 5.84 3.49 -11.10
N SER A 56 5.87 4.64 -10.45
CA SER A 56 7.03 5.52 -10.57
C SER A 56 8.19 4.91 -9.81
N GLU A 57 9.38 5.44 -10.04
CA GLU A 57 10.57 4.94 -9.36
C GLU A 57 10.42 5.05 -7.84
N SER A 58 9.89 6.17 -7.37
CA SER A 58 9.68 6.36 -5.93
C SER A 58 8.66 5.38 -5.37
N GLN A 59 7.59 5.14 -6.10
CA GLN A 59 6.55 4.23 -5.67
C GLN A 59 7.08 2.80 -5.60
N ALA A 60 7.79 2.39 -6.63
CA ALA A 60 8.36 1.05 -6.67
C ALA A 60 9.36 0.85 -5.53
N SER A 61 10.16 1.87 -5.25
CA SER A 61 11.13 1.79 -4.17
C SER A 61 10.46 1.63 -2.81
N PHE A 62 9.40 2.40 -2.58
CA PHE A 62 8.65 2.29 -1.33
C PHE A 62 8.09 0.88 -1.16
N ILE A 63 7.51 0.33 -2.23
CA ILE A 63 6.91 -0.99 -2.17
C ILE A 63 7.98 -2.05 -1.90
N ALA A 64 9.10 -1.97 -2.61
CA ALA A 64 10.17 -2.94 -2.45
C ALA A 64 10.73 -2.90 -1.03
N ASP A 65 10.97 -1.70 -0.51
CA ASP A 65 11.50 -1.55 0.83
C ASP A 65 10.54 -2.11 1.87
N SER A 66 9.25 -1.85 1.69
CA SER A 66 8.24 -2.31 2.63
C SER A 66 8.15 -3.83 2.66
N ILE A 67 8.28 -4.46 1.51
CA ILE A 67 8.26 -5.93 1.42
C ILE A 67 9.48 -6.50 2.11
N GLN A 68 10.65 -5.92 1.86
CA GLN A 68 11.90 -6.43 2.42
C GLN A 68 11.94 -6.30 3.93
N GLU A 69 11.37 -5.23 4.45
CA GLU A 69 11.38 -5.02 5.89
C GLU A 69 10.36 -5.89 6.62
N ASP A 70 9.41 -6.45 5.86
CA ASP A 70 8.37 -7.29 6.44
C ASP A 70 7.68 -6.54 7.58
N GLY A 71 7.41 -5.27 7.35
CA GLY A 71 6.85 -4.40 8.35
C GLY A 71 5.35 -4.23 8.22
N ASP A 72 4.86 -3.13 8.73
CA ASP A 72 3.42 -2.89 8.84
C ASP A 72 2.72 -2.84 7.49
N TRP A 73 3.45 -2.45 6.45
CA TRP A 73 2.85 -2.31 5.12
C TRP A 73 2.84 -3.60 4.32
N SER A 74 3.61 -4.61 4.72
CA SER A 74 3.77 -5.80 3.89
C SER A 74 2.45 -6.53 3.67
N GLU A 75 1.62 -6.62 4.69
CA GLU A 75 0.34 -7.30 4.58
C GLU A 75 -0.60 -6.57 3.63
N VAL A 76 -0.64 -5.24 3.74
CA VAL A 76 -1.49 -4.42 2.87
C VAL A 76 -1.02 -4.52 1.42
N ILE A 77 0.29 -4.53 1.22
CA ILE A 77 0.87 -4.66 -0.11
C ILE A 77 0.54 -6.03 -0.69
N ASP A 78 0.56 -7.08 0.12
CA ASP A 78 0.15 -8.41 -0.32
C ASP A 78 -1.30 -8.41 -0.78
N GLN A 79 -2.17 -7.72 -0.07
CA GLN A 79 -3.58 -7.62 -0.47
C GLN A 79 -3.70 -6.92 -1.82
N LEU A 80 -2.97 -5.83 -1.99
CA LEU A 80 -3.00 -5.10 -3.26
C LEU A 80 -2.46 -5.97 -4.39
N ASP A 81 -1.39 -6.70 -4.12
CA ASP A 81 -0.82 -7.62 -5.09
C ASP A 81 -1.88 -8.61 -5.58
N THR A 82 -2.60 -9.22 -4.65
CA THR A 82 -3.67 -10.15 -4.98
C THR A 82 -4.76 -9.49 -5.82
N MET A 83 -5.14 -8.26 -5.46
CA MET A 83 -6.18 -7.54 -6.17
C MET A 83 -5.76 -7.20 -7.61
N LEU A 84 -4.47 -6.95 -7.81
CA LEU A 84 -3.96 -6.57 -9.13
C LEU A 84 -3.67 -7.77 -10.04
N ARG A 85 -3.67 -8.96 -9.50
CA ARG A 85 -3.48 -10.19 -10.28
C ARG A 85 -4.85 -10.78 -10.63
N LYS A 86 -5.25 -10.66 -11.87
CA LYS A 86 -6.58 -11.07 -12.32
C LYS A 86 -6.58 -12.35 -13.15
#